data_b308bf482c59590cb6eb0a8160b000c0
#
_entry.id   b308bf482c59590cb6eb0a8160b000c0
#
_cell.length_a   1.000
_cell.length_b   1.000
_cell.length_c   1.000
_cell.angle_alpha   90.00
_cell.angle_beta   90.00
_cell.angle_gamma   90.00
#
_symmetry.space_group_name_H-M   'P 1'
#
loop_
_entity.id
_entity.type
_entity.pdbx_description
1 polymer ?
#
loop_
_entity_poly.entity_id
_entity_poly.type
_entity_poly.pdbx_seq_one_letter_code
_entity_poly.pdbx_strand_id
1 'polypeptide(L)'
;MKVYSELGKSFKTQKAIFKYKKMWSFPERTEEFCKSKMFGKTLHVCCGSSLLGDVRIDIEKQDMQDTKSGFKRGDMYNLPVENNSFDSVLIDPPWHIPYNKRMAFMYEVRDKLKINGVLILNAPFIPKLKCMILQDVYYGERAFYMNNVALISIYKKIQDQLN
;
A
#
# COMPACT_ATOMS: atom_id res chain seq x y z
N MET A 1 -1.57 17.43 34.63
CA MET A 1 -0.46 18.20 34.04
C MET A 1 0.91 17.50 34.08
N LYS A 2 1.22 16.67 35.07
CA LYS A 2 2.49 15.89 35.12
C LYS A 2 2.61 14.81 34.00
N VAL A 3 1.52 14.22 33.60
CA VAL A 3 1.52 13.13 32.58
C VAL A 3 2.01 13.60 31.21
N TYR A 4 1.70 14.84 30.82
CA TYR A 4 2.14 15.39 29.52
C TYR A 4 3.62 15.76 29.48
N SER A 5 4.25 16.13 30.61
CA SER A 5 5.67 16.45 30.65
C SER A 5 6.56 15.19 30.63
N GLU A 6 6.07 14.09 31.18
CA GLU A 6 6.78 12.82 31.17
C GLU A 6 6.70 12.13 29.79
N LEU A 7 5.53 12.18 29.14
CA LEU A 7 5.36 11.74 27.76
C LEU A 7 6.24 12.54 26.77
N GLY A 8 6.38 13.85 26.98
CA GLY A 8 7.23 14.71 26.14
C GLY A 8 8.73 14.39 26.28
N LYS A 9 9.20 14.03 27.47
CA LYS A 9 10.60 13.62 27.73
C LYS A 9 10.87 12.23 27.17
N SER A 10 9.95 11.29 27.35
CA SER A 10 10.02 9.94 26.78
C SER A 10 10.07 9.98 25.23
N PHE A 11 9.28 10.83 24.62
CA PHE A 11 9.25 10.99 23.16
C PHE A 11 10.55 11.57 22.60
N LYS A 12 11.20 12.52 23.28
CA LYS A 12 12.50 13.08 22.87
C LYS A 12 13.63 12.05 23.01
N THR A 13 13.59 11.23 24.04
CA THR A 13 14.60 10.20 24.29
C THR A 13 14.46 9.06 23.28
N GLN A 14 13.23 8.68 22.90
CA GLN A 14 12.99 7.68 21.87
C GLN A 14 13.43 8.13 20.48
N LYS A 15 13.23 9.42 20.11
CA LYS A 15 13.75 9.97 18.83
C LYS A 15 15.27 9.88 18.70
N ALA A 16 16.00 9.93 19.80
CA ALA A 16 17.47 9.81 19.81
C ALA A 16 17.95 8.35 19.63
N ILE A 17 17.13 7.36 20.01
CA ILE A 17 17.44 5.94 19.94
C ILE A 17 17.07 5.33 18.58
N PHE A 18 16.01 5.82 17.95
CA PHE A 18 15.62 5.38 16.62
C PHE A 18 16.43 6.15 15.56
N LYS A 19 17.57 5.60 15.16
CA LYS A 19 18.12 5.93 13.84
C LYS A 19 17.03 5.63 12.81
N TYR A 20 16.53 6.68 12.15
CA TYR A 20 15.63 6.55 11.02
C TYR A 20 16.30 5.67 9.96
N LYS A 21 16.11 4.38 10.02
CA LYS A 21 16.17 3.57 8.82
C LYS A 21 14.92 3.97 8.04
N LYS A 22 15.09 4.45 6.81
CA LYS A 22 14.02 4.52 5.81
C LYS A 22 13.53 3.10 5.53
N MET A 23 12.83 2.51 6.47
CA MET A 23 12.24 1.19 6.31
C MET A 23 10.82 1.42 5.80
N TRP A 24 10.69 1.46 4.50
CA TRP A 24 9.42 1.38 3.80
C TRP A 24 8.96 -0.09 3.84
N SER A 25 8.50 -0.54 4.99
CA SER A 25 7.97 -1.89 5.17
C SER A 25 6.72 -1.85 6.04
N PHE A 26 5.81 -2.76 5.79
CA PHE A 26 4.67 -2.97 6.68
C PHE A 26 5.13 -3.46 8.06
N PRO A 27 4.35 -3.16 9.14
CA PRO A 27 4.39 -3.96 10.35
C PRO A 27 4.08 -5.43 10.00
N GLU A 28 4.73 -6.36 10.71
CA GLU A 28 4.65 -7.81 10.41
C GLU A 28 3.22 -8.33 10.30
N ARG A 29 2.35 -7.99 11.26
CA ARG A 29 0.93 -8.41 11.23
C ARG A 29 0.15 -7.82 10.07
N THR A 30 0.45 -6.57 9.69
CA THR A 30 -0.17 -5.94 8.51
C THR A 30 0.26 -6.66 7.24
N GLU A 31 1.54 -7.03 7.14
CA GLU A 31 2.06 -7.78 5.98
C GLU A 31 1.41 -9.16 5.88
N GLU A 32 1.34 -9.92 6.97
CA GLU A 32 0.68 -11.23 7.04
C GLU A 32 -0.81 -11.13 6.68
N PHE A 33 -1.49 -10.10 7.20
CA PHE A 33 -2.90 -9.87 6.87
C PHE A 33 -3.08 -9.59 5.37
N CYS A 34 -2.31 -8.67 4.79
CA CYS A 34 -2.37 -8.37 3.35
C CYS A 34 -2.09 -9.64 2.53
N LYS A 35 -1.08 -10.42 2.90
CA LYS A 35 -0.75 -11.70 2.27
C LYS A 35 -1.93 -12.67 2.30
N SER A 36 -2.66 -12.74 3.41
CA SER A 36 -3.83 -13.62 3.56
C SER A 36 -5.01 -13.26 2.64
N LYS A 37 -5.05 -12.02 2.13
CA LYS A 37 -6.09 -11.52 1.22
C LYS A 37 -5.68 -11.59 -0.26
N MET A 38 -4.40 -11.86 -0.54
CA MET A 38 -3.88 -11.99 -1.90
C MET A 38 -4.08 -13.42 -2.41
N PHE A 39 -4.38 -13.54 -3.70
CA PHE A 39 -4.50 -14.82 -4.39
C PHE A 39 -4.13 -14.69 -5.87
N GLY A 40 -3.84 -15.82 -6.51
CA GLY A 40 -3.49 -15.89 -7.93
C GLY A 40 -2.22 -15.13 -8.28
N LYS A 41 -2.20 -14.50 -9.45
CA LYS A 41 -1.10 -13.63 -9.89
C LYS A 41 -1.20 -12.28 -9.20
N THR A 42 -0.17 -11.89 -8.48
CA THR A 42 -0.20 -10.77 -7.53
C THR A 42 0.73 -9.63 -7.93
N LEU A 43 0.26 -8.39 -7.77
CA LEU A 43 1.02 -7.16 -7.95
C LEU A 43 1.09 -6.38 -6.64
N HIS A 44 2.28 -5.90 -6.27
CA HIS A 44 2.47 -4.97 -5.16
C HIS A 44 3.04 -3.65 -5.67
N VAL A 45 2.27 -2.58 -5.52
CA VAL A 45 2.61 -1.22 -5.95
C VAL A 45 3.04 -0.39 -4.75
N CYS A 46 4.07 0.43 -4.92
CA CYS A 46 4.75 1.13 -3.83
C CYS A 46 5.26 0.13 -2.78
N CYS A 47 5.94 -0.92 -3.25
CA CYS A 47 6.30 -2.07 -2.43
C CYS A 47 7.38 -1.79 -1.38
N GLY A 48 8.13 -0.70 -1.50
CA GLY A 48 9.23 -0.39 -0.60
C GLY A 48 10.21 -1.56 -0.50
N SER A 49 10.44 -2.03 0.73
CA SER A 49 11.28 -3.21 1.02
C SER A 49 10.48 -4.52 1.14
N SER A 50 9.15 -4.49 1.04
CA SER A 50 8.32 -5.70 1.13
C SER A 50 8.56 -6.64 -0.05
N LEU A 51 8.62 -7.94 0.23
CA LEU A 51 8.77 -9.00 -0.76
C LEU A 51 7.43 -9.64 -1.16
N LEU A 52 6.31 -9.10 -0.71
CA LEU A 52 4.99 -9.56 -1.12
C LEU A 52 4.73 -9.29 -2.61
N GLY A 53 4.09 -10.24 -3.26
CA GLY A 53 3.67 -10.15 -4.66
C GLY A 53 4.66 -10.75 -5.65
N ASP A 54 4.11 -11.35 -6.72
CA ASP A 54 4.89 -11.92 -7.81
C ASP A 54 5.59 -10.83 -8.63
N VAL A 55 4.90 -9.71 -8.81
CA VAL A 55 5.46 -8.48 -9.39
C VAL A 55 5.40 -7.38 -8.35
N ARG A 56 6.52 -6.70 -8.14
CA ARG A 56 6.68 -5.61 -7.18
C ARG A 56 7.16 -4.37 -7.89
N ILE A 57 6.48 -3.24 -7.67
CA ILE A 57 6.79 -1.98 -8.36
C ILE A 57 6.99 -0.88 -7.31
N ASP A 58 8.08 -0.16 -7.46
CA ASP A 58 8.36 1.08 -6.71
C ASP A 58 9.15 2.06 -7.58
N ILE A 59 9.07 3.35 -7.25
CA ILE A 59 9.84 4.39 -7.92
C ILE A 59 11.32 4.29 -7.57
N GLU A 60 11.63 3.83 -6.35
CA GLU A 60 12.98 3.60 -5.85
C GLU A 60 13.19 2.12 -5.54
N LYS A 61 14.31 1.57 -6.03
CA LYS A 61 14.74 0.22 -5.66
C LYS A 61 15.33 0.25 -4.25
N GLN A 62 14.78 -0.58 -3.36
CA GLN A 62 15.36 -0.85 -2.04
C GLN A 62 16.37 -2.01 -2.13
N ASP A 63 17.31 -2.10 -1.16
CA ASP A 63 18.36 -3.12 -1.16
C ASP A 63 17.82 -4.56 -1.16
N MET A 64 16.66 -4.77 -0.52
CA MET A 64 16.00 -6.07 -0.45
C MET A 64 15.36 -6.51 -1.77
N GLN A 65 15.20 -5.60 -2.74
CA GLN A 65 14.53 -5.88 -4.00
C GLN A 65 15.51 -6.39 -5.05
N ASP A 66 15.13 -7.47 -5.71
CA ASP A 66 15.87 -8.06 -6.81
C ASP A 66 15.03 -8.04 -8.10
N THR A 67 15.59 -7.52 -9.17
CA THR A 67 14.94 -7.47 -10.49
C THR A 67 14.71 -8.88 -11.09
N LYS A 68 15.54 -9.86 -10.73
CA LYS A 68 15.36 -11.26 -11.13
C LYS A 68 14.18 -11.94 -10.43
N SER A 69 13.81 -11.45 -9.26
CA SER A 69 12.72 -11.97 -8.43
C SER A 69 11.41 -11.19 -8.54
N GLY A 70 11.18 -10.48 -9.65
CA GLY A 70 9.91 -9.82 -9.95
C GLY A 70 9.81 -8.34 -9.56
N PHE A 71 10.90 -7.69 -9.11
CA PHE A 71 10.92 -6.24 -8.92
C PHE A 71 11.06 -5.51 -10.26
N LYS A 72 10.25 -4.46 -10.44
CA LYS A 72 10.33 -3.51 -11.55
C LYS A 72 10.32 -2.07 -11.01
N ARG A 73 11.19 -1.23 -11.53
CA ARG A 73 11.11 0.21 -11.25
C ARG A 73 9.97 0.82 -12.05
N GLY A 74 9.08 1.57 -11.39
CA GLY A 74 7.93 2.22 -12.06
C GLY A 74 7.23 3.22 -11.18
N ASP A 75 6.44 4.08 -11.83
CA ASP A 75 5.59 5.06 -11.18
C ASP A 75 4.18 4.49 -11.00
N MET A 76 3.57 4.69 -9.82
CA MET A 76 2.20 4.24 -9.53
C MET A 76 1.14 4.90 -10.43
N TYR A 77 1.45 6.02 -11.08
CA TYR A 77 0.56 6.69 -12.03
C TYR A 77 0.68 6.17 -13.46
N ASN A 78 1.71 5.36 -13.74
CA ASN A 78 1.94 4.72 -15.04
C ASN A 78 2.70 3.42 -14.83
N LEU A 79 1.97 2.37 -14.50
CA LEU A 79 2.56 1.06 -14.13
C LEU A 79 3.04 0.30 -15.37
N PRO A 80 4.31 -0.16 -15.40
CA PRO A 80 4.90 -0.87 -16.55
C PRO A 80 4.46 -2.34 -16.61
N VAL A 81 3.16 -2.58 -16.51
CA VAL A 81 2.53 -3.91 -16.56
C VAL A 81 1.19 -3.82 -17.32
N GLU A 82 0.78 -4.94 -17.89
CA GLU A 82 -0.43 -5.04 -18.69
C GLU A 82 -1.71 -4.88 -17.86
N ASN A 83 -2.75 -4.33 -18.48
CA ASN A 83 -4.08 -4.26 -17.90
C ASN A 83 -4.69 -5.65 -17.79
N ASN A 84 -5.65 -5.83 -16.88
CA ASN A 84 -6.41 -7.06 -16.68
C ASN A 84 -5.52 -8.32 -16.52
N SER A 85 -4.34 -8.18 -15.89
CA SER A 85 -3.35 -9.26 -15.81
C SER A 85 -3.13 -9.82 -14.39
N PHE A 86 -3.69 -9.18 -13.36
CA PHE A 86 -3.51 -9.62 -11.96
C PHE A 86 -4.82 -10.02 -11.30
N ASP A 87 -4.74 -11.04 -10.46
CA ASP A 87 -5.87 -11.51 -9.64
C ASP A 87 -5.97 -10.71 -8.34
N SER A 88 -4.82 -10.25 -7.82
CA SER A 88 -4.77 -9.39 -6.64
C SER A 88 -3.75 -8.26 -6.82
N VAL A 89 -4.10 -7.07 -6.35
CA VAL A 89 -3.18 -5.93 -6.29
C VAL A 89 -3.16 -5.38 -4.87
N LEU A 90 -1.97 -5.27 -4.29
CA LEU A 90 -1.71 -4.55 -3.04
C LEU A 90 -1.07 -3.22 -3.38
N ILE A 91 -1.53 -2.14 -2.75
CA ILE A 91 -0.91 -0.82 -2.87
C ILE A 91 -0.81 -0.13 -1.51
N ASP A 92 0.39 0.37 -1.19
CA ASP A 92 0.72 1.19 -0.03
C ASP A 92 1.32 2.53 -0.49
N PRO A 93 0.47 3.46 -0.98
CA PRO A 93 0.95 4.70 -1.55
C PRO A 93 1.53 5.62 -0.46
N PRO A 94 2.41 6.58 -0.80
CA PRO A 94 2.83 7.61 0.13
C PRO A 94 1.62 8.37 0.72
N TRP A 95 1.45 8.39 2.03
CA TRP A 95 0.24 8.92 2.68
C TRP A 95 0.06 10.45 2.58
N HIS A 96 1.12 11.17 2.23
CA HIS A 96 1.10 12.62 2.03
C HIS A 96 0.64 13.07 0.64
N ILE A 97 0.14 12.16 -0.21
CA ILE A 97 -0.35 12.49 -1.55
C ILE A 97 -1.48 13.52 -1.46
N PRO A 98 -1.40 14.62 -2.20
CA PRO A 98 -2.48 15.61 -2.28
C PRO A 98 -3.80 14.99 -2.72
N TYR A 99 -4.90 15.46 -2.15
CA TYR A 99 -6.24 14.90 -2.38
C TYR A 99 -6.59 14.76 -3.88
N ASN A 100 -6.28 15.76 -4.68
CA ASN A 100 -6.56 15.77 -6.13
C ASN A 100 -5.77 14.74 -6.95
N LYS A 101 -4.68 14.19 -6.39
CA LYS A 101 -3.86 13.16 -7.04
C LYS A 101 -4.21 11.73 -6.63
N ARG A 102 -5.02 11.55 -5.56
CA ARG A 102 -5.32 10.22 -5.01
C ARG A 102 -6.07 9.32 -5.98
N MET A 103 -6.96 9.89 -6.78
CA MET A 103 -7.78 9.09 -7.70
C MET A 103 -7.01 8.58 -8.92
N ALA A 104 -6.02 9.33 -9.40
CA ALA A 104 -5.30 8.97 -10.63
C ALA A 104 -4.59 7.61 -10.52
N PHE A 105 -3.80 7.38 -9.46
CA PHE A 105 -3.14 6.09 -9.27
C PHE A 105 -4.13 4.96 -8.95
N MET A 106 -5.25 5.26 -8.30
CA MET A 106 -6.27 4.26 -7.99
C MET A 106 -6.93 3.71 -9.26
N TYR A 107 -7.17 4.56 -10.27
CA TYR A 107 -7.66 4.10 -11.57
C TYR A 107 -6.60 3.28 -12.30
N GLU A 108 -5.35 3.70 -12.27
CA GLU A 108 -4.24 2.95 -12.86
C GLU A 108 -4.12 1.54 -12.26
N VAL A 109 -4.16 1.43 -10.93
CA VAL A 109 -4.11 0.15 -10.22
C VAL A 109 -5.33 -0.73 -10.52
N ARG A 110 -6.55 -0.14 -10.55
CA ARG A 110 -7.78 -0.87 -10.90
C ARG A 110 -7.67 -1.53 -12.28
N ASP A 111 -7.10 -0.83 -13.24
CA ASP A 111 -7.03 -1.31 -14.62
C ASP A 111 -6.06 -2.49 -14.77
N LYS A 112 -5.12 -2.70 -13.83
CA LYS A 112 -4.26 -3.89 -13.81
C LYS A 112 -4.97 -5.14 -13.30
N LEU A 113 -6.07 -4.99 -12.54
CA LEU A 113 -6.87 -6.10 -12.04
C LEU A 113 -7.73 -6.74 -13.15
N LYS A 114 -7.82 -8.06 -13.11
CA LYS A 114 -8.86 -8.83 -13.81
C LYS A 114 -10.24 -8.55 -13.20
N ILE A 115 -11.30 -8.83 -13.94
CA ILE A 115 -12.67 -8.88 -13.37
C ILE A 115 -12.69 -9.94 -12.26
N ASN A 116 -13.37 -9.66 -11.18
CA ASN A 116 -13.37 -10.40 -9.92
C ASN A 116 -12.06 -10.35 -9.13
N GLY A 117 -11.03 -9.67 -9.61
CA GLY A 117 -9.79 -9.44 -8.88
C GLY A 117 -9.98 -8.53 -7.66
N VAL A 118 -9.06 -8.64 -6.71
CA VAL A 118 -9.10 -7.94 -5.43
C VAL A 118 -8.03 -6.86 -5.35
N LEU A 119 -8.42 -5.65 -4.95
CA LEU A 119 -7.52 -4.56 -4.59
C LEU A 119 -7.46 -4.43 -3.07
N ILE A 120 -6.25 -4.41 -2.55
CA ILE A 120 -5.94 -4.17 -1.14
C ILE A 120 -5.24 -2.81 -1.06
N LEU A 121 -5.89 -1.82 -0.46
CA LEU A 121 -5.35 -0.47 -0.29
C LEU A 121 -5.00 -0.25 1.17
N ASN A 122 -3.74 0.03 1.48
CA ASN A 122 -3.31 0.49 2.80
C ASN A 122 -3.11 2.02 2.78
N ALA A 123 -4.09 2.77 3.26
CA ALA A 123 -4.04 4.24 3.22
C ALA A 123 -4.96 4.86 4.28
N PRO A 124 -4.74 6.13 4.68
CA PRO A 124 -5.62 6.84 5.61
C PRO A 124 -6.90 7.39 4.95
N PHE A 125 -7.32 6.85 3.82
CA PHE A 125 -8.52 7.26 3.10
C PHE A 125 -9.16 6.08 2.35
N ILE A 126 -10.46 6.19 2.09
CA ILE A 126 -11.29 5.18 1.41
C ILE A 126 -11.89 5.84 0.16
N PRO A 127 -11.32 5.63 -1.04
CA PRO A 127 -11.86 6.23 -2.26
C PRO A 127 -13.06 5.44 -2.78
N LYS A 128 -14.01 6.15 -3.38
CA LYS A 128 -15.07 5.53 -4.19
C LYS A 128 -14.55 5.35 -5.62
N LEU A 129 -14.45 4.10 -6.06
CA LEU A 129 -13.94 3.73 -7.37
C LEU A 129 -15.06 3.23 -8.28
N LYS A 130 -15.11 3.74 -9.53
CA LYS A 130 -15.97 3.13 -10.56
C LYS A 130 -15.52 1.68 -10.82
N CYS A 131 -16.48 0.80 -11.10
CA CYS A 131 -16.25 -0.61 -11.42
C CYS A 131 -15.64 -1.43 -10.28
N MET A 132 -15.64 -0.90 -9.07
CA MET A 132 -15.15 -1.56 -7.87
C MET A 132 -16.22 -1.51 -6.77
N ILE A 133 -16.33 -2.61 -6.01
CA ILE A 133 -17.15 -2.67 -4.79
C ILE A 133 -16.21 -2.73 -3.59
N LEU A 134 -16.37 -1.82 -2.66
CA LEU A 134 -15.73 -1.92 -1.34
C LEU A 134 -16.39 -3.08 -0.59
N GLN A 135 -15.59 -4.08 -0.22
CA GLN A 135 -16.06 -5.26 0.52
C GLN A 135 -15.88 -5.08 2.03
N ASP A 136 -14.68 -4.69 2.44
CA ASP A 136 -14.31 -4.61 3.84
C ASP A 136 -13.33 -3.46 4.08
N VAL A 137 -13.30 -2.99 5.34
CA VAL A 137 -12.31 -2.04 5.85
C VAL A 137 -11.80 -2.53 7.21
N TYR A 138 -10.50 -2.61 7.35
CA TYR A 138 -9.82 -3.02 8.58
C TYR A 138 -8.92 -1.90 9.09
N TYR A 139 -8.71 -1.85 10.39
CA TYR A 139 -7.69 -0.99 10.99
C TYR A 139 -6.34 -1.68 10.89
N GLY A 140 -5.41 -1.02 10.19
CA GLY A 140 -4.01 -1.42 10.17
C GLY A 140 -3.28 -1.01 11.46
N GLU A 141 -2.14 -1.63 11.72
CA GLU A 141 -1.26 -1.18 12.79
C GLU A 141 -0.75 0.23 12.50
N ARG A 142 -0.75 1.08 13.53
CA ARG A 142 -0.17 2.42 13.40
C ARG A 142 1.34 2.29 13.25
N ALA A 143 1.89 2.86 12.19
CA ALA A 143 3.31 3.14 12.17
C ALA A 143 3.60 4.13 13.32
N PHE A 144 4.55 3.81 14.18
CA PHE A 144 4.84 4.49 15.45
C PHE A 144 5.06 6.02 15.33
N TYR A 145 5.36 6.50 14.13
CA TYR A 145 5.66 7.91 13.83
C TYR A 145 4.57 8.63 13.03
N MET A 146 3.45 7.96 12.73
CA MET A 146 2.35 8.58 11.99
C MET A 146 1.12 8.80 12.89
N ASN A 147 0.64 10.04 12.94
CA ASN A 147 -0.59 10.38 13.66
C ASN A 147 -1.86 9.94 12.92
N ASN A 148 -1.73 9.34 11.74
CA ASN A 148 -2.84 8.89 10.92
C ASN A 148 -3.20 7.44 11.21
N VAL A 149 -4.49 7.14 11.10
CA VAL A 149 -4.99 5.76 11.16
C VAL A 149 -4.70 5.08 9.83
N ALA A 150 -4.03 3.93 9.88
CA ALA A 150 -3.94 3.06 8.72
C ALA A 150 -5.27 2.34 8.51
N LEU A 151 -5.84 2.43 7.32
CA LEU A 151 -7.02 1.67 6.91
C LEU A 151 -6.60 0.70 5.80
N ILE A 152 -6.94 -0.56 5.97
CA ILE A 152 -6.78 -1.57 4.93
C ILE A 152 -8.15 -1.78 4.30
N SER A 153 -8.35 -1.24 3.10
CA SER A 153 -9.60 -1.33 2.36
C SER A 153 -9.52 -2.41 1.30
N ILE A 154 -10.49 -3.30 1.29
CA ILE A 154 -10.58 -4.41 0.33
C ILE A 154 -11.67 -4.10 -0.69
N TYR A 155 -11.30 -4.06 -1.96
CA TYR A 155 -12.23 -3.84 -3.07
C TYR A 155 -12.23 -5.05 -4.00
N LYS A 156 -13.38 -5.30 -4.64
CA LYS A 156 -13.53 -6.27 -5.72
C LYS A 156 -13.86 -5.55 -7.02
N LYS A 157 -13.14 -5.86 -8.10
CA LYS A 157 -13.46 -5.37 -9.45
C LYS A 157 -14.65 -6.14 -10.01
N ILE A 158 -15.70 -5.42 -10.42
CA ILE A 158 -16.95 -6.03 -10.90
C ILE A 158 -17.11 -5.98 -12.42
N GLN A 159 -16.45 -5.03 -13.07
CA GLN A 159 -16.49 -4.87 -14.53
C GLN A 159 -15.29 -4.03 -15.00
N ASP A 160 -15.00 -4.07 -16.30
CA ASP A 160 -14.08 -3.12 -16.93
C ASP A 160 -14.77 -1.76 -17.17
N GLN A 161 -13.96 -0.71 -17.36
CA GLN A 161 -14.54 0.55 -17.84
C GLN A 161 -15.18 0.30 -19.23
N LEU A 162 -16.45 0.70 -19.34
CA LEU A 162 -17.05 0.91 -20.65
C LEU A 162 -16.38 2.15 -21.25
N ASN A 163 -15.71 1.99 -22.37
CA ASN A 163 -15.18 3.10 -23.18
C ASN A 163 -16.31 4.01 -23.63
#